data_eb68afe9b235bd479989381b33465d3b
#
_entry.id   eb68afe9b235bd479989381b33465d3b
#
_cell.length_a   1.000
_cell.length_b   1.000
_cell.length_c   1.000
_cell.angle_alpha   90.00
_cell.angle_beta   90.00
_cell.angle_gamma   90.00
#
_symmetry.space_group_name_H-M   'P 1'
#
loop_
_entity.id
_entity.type
_entity.pdbx_description
1 polymer ?
#
loop_
_entity_poly.entity_id
_entity_poly.type
_entity_poly.pdbx_seq_one_letter_code
_entity_poly.pdbx_strand_id
1 'polypeptide(L)'
;MRKVLDVALELTTQNLSYKYGSADPAKGGMDCSGFINYVLTKSGLKDVPRDAREQYIWVRKAGKFQAVLGRSQDTFELDALKPGDLLFWSGTYNVDRDPAITHTMIYLGREKATNQRIMVGASDGRTYKGQSRFGVSVFDFKIAGRKAPSAGEPGPTFVGYASIPGLGGE
;
A
#
# COMPACT_ATOMS: atom_id res chain seq x y z
N MET A 1 -8.31 6.08 13.32
CA MET A 1 -7.99 6.18 11.88
C MET A 1 -7.23 7.47 11.55
N ARG A 2 -7.66 8.60 12.06
CA ARG A 2 -6.98 9.86 11.78
C ARG A 2 -5.50 9.84 12.11
N LYS A 3 -5.13 9.22 13.23
CA LYS A 3 -3.72 9.14 13.62
C LYS A 3 -2.89 8.36 12.60
N VAL A 4 -3.43 7.29 12.03
CA VAL A 4 -2.75 6.51 10.99
C VAL A 4 -2.46 7.41 9.80
N LEU A 5 -3.45 8.15 9.32
CA LEU A 5 -3.28 9.04 8.17
C LEU A 5 -2.30 10.18 8.46
N ASP A 6 -2.37 10.77 9.66
CA ASP A 6 -1.48 11.86 10.05
C ASP A 6 -0.03 11.39 10.12
N VAL A 7 0.23 10.23 10.73
CA VAL A 7 1.59 9.66 10.79
C VAL A 7 2.10 9.36 9.39
N ALA A 8 1.27 8.75 8.54
CA ALA A 8 1.65 8.41 7.17
C ALA A 8 2.02 9.66 6.37
N LEU A 9 1.20 10.70 6.43
CA LEU A 9 1.44 11.93 5.67
C LEU A 9 2.65 12.70 6.19
N GLU A 10 2.89 12.71 7.50
CA GLU A 10 4.07 13.35 8.06
C GLU A 10 5.36 12.73 7.51
N LEU A 11 5.38 11.42 7.34
CA LEU A 11 6.56 10.75 6.79
C LEU A 11 6.88 11.19 5.37
N THR A 12 5.89 11.62 4.59
CA THR A 12 6.12 12.10 3.22
C THR A 12 6.89 13.42 3.18
N THR A 13 6.99 14.13 4.29
CA THR A 13 7.71 15.42 4.38
C THR A 13 9.17 15.27 4.80
N GLN A 14 9.62 14.04 5.07
CA GLN A 14 10.94 13.78 5.62
C GLN A 14 12.00 13.37 4.59
N ASN A 15 11.63 13.42 3.32
CA ASN A 15 12.54 13.10 2.21
C ASN A 15 13.16 11.70 2.34
N LEU A 16 12.34 10.72 2.69
CA LEU A 16 12.78 9.34 2.89
C LEU A 16 12.85 8.59 1.56
N SER A 17 13.92 7.81 1.38
CA SER A 17 14.09 6.98 0.19
C SER A 17 13.38 5.64 0.34
N TYR A 18 13.30 4.88 -0.76
CA TYR A 18 12.95 3.46 -0.69
C TYR A 18 14.19 2.69 -0.25
N LYS A 19 14.06 1.97 0.86
CA LYS A 19 15.18 1.22 1.42
C LYS A 19 14.72 -0.18 1.81
N TYR A 20 15.11 -1.15 1.01
CA TYR A 20 14.74 -2.55 1.23
C TYR A 20 15.22 -3.02 2.61
N GLY A 21 14.32 -3.69 3.33
CA GLY A 21 14.63 -4.23 4.65
C GLY A 21 14.47 -3.24 5.79
N SER A 22 14.13 -1.97 5.52
CA SER A 22 14.02 -0.95 6.57
C SER A 22 12.56 -0.65 6.93
N ALA A 23 12.28 -0.59 8.23
CA ALA A 23 11.04 -0.09 8.81
C ALA A 23 11.31 1.09 9.75
N ASP A 24 12.47 1.74 9.61
CA ASP A 24 12.89 2.81 10.52
C ASP A 24 13.25 4.06 9.72
N PRO A 25 12.45 5.15 9.85
CA PRO A 25 12.74 6.38 9.12
C PRO A 25 14.07 7.03 9.52
N ALA A 26 14.58 6.74 10.71
CA ALA A 26 15.88 7.24 11.14
C ALA A 26 17.04 6.70 10.29
N LYS A 27 16.81 5.63 9.52
CA LYS A 27 17.80 5.08 8.59
C LYS A 27 17.75 5.73 7.22
N GLY A 28 16.93 6.74 7.03
CA GLY A 28 16.83 7.51 5.78
C GLY A 28 15.87 6.97 4.74
N GLY A 29 15.21 5.86 5.02
CA GLY A 29 14.24 5.28 4.09
C GLY A 29 13.57 4.05 4.66
N MET A 30 12.55 3.56 3.94
CA MET A 30 11.79 2.37 4.33
C MET A 30 11.34 1.62 3.08
N ASP A 31 11.06 0.32 3.21
CA ASP A 31 10.38 -0.41 2.15
C ASP A 31 8.85 -0.34 2.34
N CYS A 32 8.09 -0.94 1.42
CA CYS A 32 6.64 -0.79 1.42
C CYS A 32 5.98 -1.33 2.70
N SER A 33 6.33 -2.53 3.09
CA SER A 33 5.78 -3.15 4.31
C SER A 33 6.38 -2.55 5.57
N GLY A 34 7.61 -2.08 5.51
CA GLY A 34 8.24 -1.36 6.62
C GLY A 34 7.54 -0.05 6.93
N PHE A 35 7.13 0.67 5.90
CA PHE A 35 6.30 1.86 6.06
C PHE A 35 4.99 1.53 6.79
N ILE A 36 4.29 0.50 6.35
CA ILE A 36 3.03 0.07 6.99
C ILE A 36 3.28 -0.33 8.45
N ASN A 37 4.29 -1.16 8.68
CA ASN A 37 4.64 -1.60 10.03
C ASN A 37 4.91 -0.42 10.96
N TYR A 38 5.71 0.53 10.49
CA TYR A 38 6.06 1.72 11.29
C TYR A 38 4.82 2.57 11.57
N VAL A 39 4.01 2.88 10.55
CA VAL A 39 2.85 3.74 10.70
C VAL A 39 1.84 3.16 11.69
N LEU A 40 1.52 1.87 11.54
CA LEU A 40 0.53 1.23 12.41
C LEU A 40 1.06 1.06 13.83
N THR A 41 2.31 0.72 13.99
CA THR A 41 2.93 0.60 15.32
C THR A 41 2.96 1.96 16.03
N LYS A 42 3.34 3.00 15.30
CA LYS A 42 3.37 4.37 15.83
C LYS A 42 1.97 4.86 16.20
N SER A 43 0.96 4.32 15.53
CA SER A 43 -0.45 4.66 15.78
C SER A 43 -1.06 3.89 16.95
N GLY A 44 -0.28 3.01 17.60
CA GLY A 44 -0.69 2.30 18.80
C GLY A 44 -1.05 0.84 18.60
N LEU A 45 -0.97 0.30 17.38
CA LEU A 45 -1.23 -1.12 17.17
C LEU A 45 -0.05 -1.96 17.60
N LYS A 46 -0.34 -3.16 18.12
CA LYS A 46 0.68 -4.12 18.56
C LYS A 46 0.72 -5.29 17.59
N ASP A 47 1.90 -5.93 17.52
CA ASP A 47 2.10 -7.16 16.76
C ASP A 47 1.77 -7.01 15.27
N VAL A 48 2.06 -5.83 14.71
CA VAL A 48 1.87 -5.58 13.27
C VAL A 48 2.91 -6.39 12.50
N PRO A 49 2.48 -7.21 11.53
CA PRO A 49 3.44 -7.98 10.73
C PRO A 49 4.44 -7.10 9.99
N ARG A 50 5.64 -7.64 9.76
CA ARG A 50 6.75 -6.86 9.18
C ARG A 50 6.73 -6.81 7.66
N ASP A 51 6.32 -7.88 6.98
CA ASP A 51 6.39 -7.91 5.51
C ASP A 51 5.01 -7.95 4.85
N ALA A 52 4.97 -7.66 3.55
CA ALA A 52 3.73 -7.51 2.80
C ALA A 52 2.91 -8.81 2.78
N ARG A 53 3.57 -9.96 2.63
CA ARG A 53 2.92 -11.26 2.64
C ARG A 53 2.24 -11.52 4.00
N GLU A 54 2.97 -11.29 5.08
CA GLU A 54 2.43 -11.50 6.43
C GLU A 54 1.31 -10.51 6.76
N GLN A 55 1.40 -9.28 6.28
CA GLN A 55 0.33 -8.29 6.43
C GLN A 55 -0.93 -8.72 5.69
N TYR A 56 -0.79 -9.29 4.50
CA TYR A 56 -1.90 -9.83 3.72
C TYR A 56 -2.57 -10.99 4.47
N ILE A 57 -1.78 -11.91 5.01
CA ILE A 57 -2.30 -13.04 5.80
C ILE A 57 -3.04 -12.51 7.03
N TRP A 58 -2.48 -11.53 7.70
CA TRP A 58 -3.04 -10.91 8.89
C TRP A 58 -4.44 -10.35 8.64
N VAL A 59 -4.61 -9.55 7.58
CA VAL A 59 -5.92 -8.97 7.28
C VAL A 59 -6.94 -10.01 6.83
N ARG A 60 -6.48 -11.07 6.16
CA ARG A 60 -7.35 -12.17 5.76
C ARG A 60 -7.84 -12.97 6.97
N LYS A 61 -6.96 -13.29 7.90
CA LYS A 61 -7.34 -13.99 9.13
C LYS A 61 -8.32 -13.18 9.97
N ALA A 62 -8.21 -11.87 9.94
CA ALA A 62 -9.11 -10.97 10.67
C ALA A 62 -10.46 -10.80 9.96
N GLY A 63 -10.65 -11.38 8.77
CA GLY A 63 -11.88 -11.24 8.01
C GLY A 63 -12.10 -9.86 7.41
N LYS A 64 -11.03 -9.10 7.20
CA LYS A 64 -11.11 -7.72 6.73
C LYS A 64 -10.78 -7.55 5.25
N PHE A 65 -10.29 -8.60 4.58
CA PHE A 65 -9.82 -8.50 3.20
C PHE A 65 -10.97 -8.57 2.20
N GLN A 66 -10.94 -7.67 1.23
CA GLN A 66 -11.87 -7.64 0.10
C GLN A 66 -11.08 -7.81 -1.19
N ALA A 67 -11.30 -8.94 -1.88
CA ALA A 67 -10.65 -9.20 -3.17
C ALA A 67 -11.19 -8.30 -4.26
N VAL A 68 -10.32 -7.89 -5.18
CA VAL A 68 -10.70 -7.11 -6.36
C VAL A 68 -10.22 -7.87 -7.60
N LEU A 69 -11.18 -8.32 -8.41
CA LEU A 69 -10.90 -9.07 -9.63
C LEU A 69 -11.00 -8.20 -10.89
N GLY A 70 -11.78 -7.12 -10.82
CA GLY A 70 -11.94 -6.20 -11.95
C GLY A 70 -10.66 -5.45 -12.26
N ARG A 71 -10.44 -5.19 -13.55
CA ARG A 71 -9.23 -4.47 -14.02
C ARG A 71 -9.52 -3.04 -14.42
N SER A 72 -10.78 -2.60 -14.31
CA SER A 72 -11.17 -1.23 -14.60
C SER A 72 -11.01 -0.35 -13.37
N GLN A 73 -10.54 0.88 -13.57
CA GLN A 73 -10.32 1.84 -12.50
C GLN A 73 -11.62 2.21 -11.76
N ASP A 74 -12.76 2.00 -12.39
CA ASP A 74 -14.07 2.30 -11.82
C ASP A 74 -14.86 1.05 -11.42
N THR A 75 -14.21 -0.10 -11.26
CA THR A 75 -14.90 -1.32 -10.84
C THR A 75 -15.69 -1.09 -9.54
N PHE A 76 -16.92 -1.65 -9.50
CA PHE A 76 -17.77 -1.53 -8.30
C PHE A 76 -17.12 -2.13 -7.04
N GLU A 77 -16.16 -3.02 -7.21
CA GLU A 77 -15.46 -3.66 -6.10
C GLU A 77 -14.73 -2.64 -5.22
N LEU A 78 -14.47 -1.43 -5.73
CA LEU A 78 -13.84 -0.36 -4.98
C LEU A 78 -14.83 0.50 -4.19
N ASP A 79 -16.13 0.22 -4.27
CA ASP A 79 -17.15 1.07 -3.64
C ASP A 79 -17.01 1.15 -2.11
N ALA A 80 -16.52 0.10 -1.48
CA ALA A 80 -16.31 0.06 -0.03
C ALA A 80 -14.92 0.55 0.41
N LEU A 81 -14.06 0.91 -0.54
CA LEU A 81 -12.70 1.38 -0.25
C LEU A 81 -12.76 2.76 0.42
N LYS A 82 -12.09 2.90 1.55
CA LYS A 82 -12.11 4.14 2.33
C LYS A 82 -10.71 4.52 2.81
N PRO A 83 -10.47 5.81 3.08
CA PRO A 83 -9.17 6.24 3.57
C PRO A 83 -8.71 5.44 4.79
N GLY A 84 -7.46 5.03 4.78
CA GLY A 84 -6.87 4.20 5.82
C GLY A 84 -6.85 2.72 5.49
N ASP A 85 -7.57 2.27 4.46
CA ASP A 85 -7.52 0.88 4.05
C ASP A 85 -6.15 0.52 3.52
N LEU A 86 -5.72 -0.71 3.77
CA LEU A 86 -4.48 -1.26 3.23
C LEU A 86 -4.74 -1.81 1.83
N LEU A 87 -3.80 -1.56 0.94
CA LEU A 87 -3.86 -1.99 -0.46
C LEU A 87 -2.76 -3.02 -0.72
N PHE A 88 -3.06 -4.05 -1.51
CA PHE A 88 -2.11 -5.15 -1.74
C PHE A 88 -1.97 -5.47 -3.22
N TRP A 89 -0.73 -5.73 -3.62
CA TRP A 89 -0.37 -6.13 -4.99
C TRP A 89 0.48 -7.39 -4.98
N SER A 90 0.42 -8.12 -6.09
CA SER A 90 1.36 -9.19 -6.42
C SER A 90 2.12 -8.80 -7.69
N GLY A 91 3.24 -9.48 -7.95
CA GLY A 91 3.94 -9.33 -9.23
C GLY A 91 4.72 -8.04 -9.43
N THR A 92 4.97 -7.26 -8.37
CA THR A 92 5.82 -6.07 -8.48
C THR A 92 7.30 -6.45 -8.56
N TYR A 93 7.65 -7.63 -8.12
CA TYR A 93 8.93 -8.31 -8.38
C TYR A 93 8.70 -9.82 -8.27
N ASN A 94 9.64 -10.60 -8.80
CA ASN A 94 9.52 -12.06 -8.79
C ASN A 94 9.76 -12.63 -7.40
N VAL A 95 8.84 -13.46 -6.93
CA VAL A 95 8.97 -14.20 -5.67
C VAL A 95 8.48 -15.63 -5.87
N ASP A 96 9.12 -16.55 -5.15
CA ASP A 96 8.73 -17.96 -5.12
C ASP A 96 8.11 -18.26 -3.76
N ARG A 97 6.91 -17.77 -3.56
CA ARG A 97 6.17 -17.96 -2.31
C ARG A 97 4.66 -17.84 -2.55
N ASP A 98 3.89 -18.42 -1.67
CA ASP A 98 2.43 -18.37 -1.70
C ASP A 98 1.91 -17.91 -0.35
N PRO A 99 1.10 -16.86 -0.27
CA PRO A 99 0.69 -15.97 -1.36
C PRO A 99 1.83 -15.09 -1.87
N ALA A 100 1.79 -14.74 -3.15
CA ALA A 100 2.86 -14.01 -3.83
C ALA A 100 2.70 -12.48 -3.71
N ILE A 101 2.32 -12.01 -2.53
CA ILE A 101 2.14 -10.57 -2.28
C ILE A 101 3.49 -9.90 -2.15
N THR A 102 3.70 -8.83 -2.93
CA THR A 102 4.99 -8.15 -3.01
C THR A 102 4.92 -6.67 -2.68
N HIS A 103 3.72 -6.07 -2.57
CA HIS A 103 3.60 -4.63 -2.35
C HIS A 103 2.35 -4.29 -1.55
N THR A 104 2.43 -3.25 -0.73
CA THR A 104 1.33 -2.76 0.10
C THR A 104 1.44 -1.23 0.25
N MET A 105 0.27 -0.59 0.34
CA MET A 105 0.14 0.87 0.51
C MET A 105 -1.06 1.18 1.39
N ILE A 106 -1.20 2.46 1.79
CA ILE A 106 -2.39 2.94 2.50
C ILE A 106 -3.19 3.84 1.56
N TYR A 107 -4.49 3.56 1.43
CA TYR A 107 -5.39 4.38 0.62
C TYR A 107 -5.69 5.70 1.32
N LEU A 108 -5.66 6.81 0.57
CA LEU A 108 -5.94 8.16 1.11
C LEU A 108 -7.31 8.70 0.71
N GLY A 109 -7.94 8.14 -0.30
CA GLY A 109 -9.20 8.66 -0.82
C GLY A 109 -9.02 9.32 -2.18
N ARG A 110 -9.95 10.22 -2.53
CA ARG A 110 -9.87 10.96 -3.78
C ARG A 110 -9.34 12.37 -3.53
N GLU A 111 -8.44 12.81 -4.39
CA GLU A 111 -7.91 14.18 -4.33
C GLU A 111 -8.98 15.14 -4.79
N LYS A 112 -9.24 16.20 -4.02
CA LYS A 112 -10.33 17.14 -4.30
C LYS A 112 -10.19 17.83 -5.65
N ALA A 113 -8.98 18.23 -6.02
CA ALA A 113 -8.74 19.00 -7.24
C ALA A 113 -8.96 18.18 -8.52
N THR A 114 -8.64 16.88 -8.50
CA THR A 114 -8.62 16.05 -9.70
C THR A 114 -9.60 14.88 -9.66
N ASN A 115 -10.18 14.60 -8.49
CA ASN A 115 -11.00 13.41 -8.23
C ASN A 115 -10.25 12.08 -8.44
N GLN A 116 -8.93 12.13 -8.58
CA GLN A 116 -8.08 10.96 -8.72
C GLN A 116 -7.92 10.27 -7.36
N ARG A 117 -8.05 8.94 -7.35
CA ARG A 117 -7.74 8.16 -6.13
C ARG A 117 -6.25 8.21 -5.86
N ILE A 118 -5.87 8.40 -4.60
CA ILE A 118 -4.47 8.51 -4.18
C ILE A 118 -4.19 7.59 -3.00
N MET A 119 -2.90 7.26 -2.85
CA MET A 119 -2.41 6.38 -1.80
C MET A 119 -1.07 6.90 -1.29
N VAL A 120 -0.63 6.39 -0.13
CA VAL A 120 0.64 6.77 0.47
C VAL A 120 1.41 5.52 0.87
N GLY A 121 2.72 5.58 0.71
CA GLY A 121 3.61 4.48 1.10
C GLY A 121 5.00 4.67 0.57
N ALA A 122 5.80 3.61 0.64
CA ALA A 122 7.16 3.59 0.12
C ALA A 122 7.20 2.76 -1.17
N SER A 123 7.79 3.32 -2.21
CA SER A 123 7.89 2.67 -3.52
C SER A 123 9.22 2.98 -4.18
N ASP A 124 9.69 2.03 -4.99
CA ASP A 124 10.88 2.21 -5.82
C ASP A 124 10.57 2.81 -7.20
N GLY A 125 9.35 3.25 -7.42
CA GLY A 125 8.97 3.96 -8.65
C GLY A 125 7.49 3.82 -8.96
N ARG A 126 6.75 4.90 -8.77
CA ARG A 126 5.34 5.04 -9.14
C ARG A 126 5.09 6.48 -9.51
N THR A 127 3.89 6.76 -10.02
CA THR A 127 3.58 8.10 -10.49
C THR A 127 2.65 8.85 -9.55
N TYR A 128 2.76 10.17 -9.59
CA TYR A 128 1.78 11.08 -9.02
C TYR A 128 1.61 12.24 -10.00
N LYS A 129 0.38 12.43 -10.48
CA LYS A 129 0.04 13.48 -11.47
C LYS A 129 0.96 13.40 -12.71
N GLY A 130 1.23 12.17 -13.17
CA GLY A 130 2.04 11.93 -14.35
C GLY A 130 3.55 12.01 -14.15
N GLN A 131 4.02 12.30 -12.94
CA GLN A 131 5.44 12.38 -12.65
C GLN A 131 5.91 11.19 -11.81
N SER A 132 7.06 10.64 -12.14
CA SER A 132 7.67 9.55 -11.39
C SER A 132 8.14 10.03 -10.02
N ARG A 133 7.88 9.23 -9.00
CA ARG A 133 8.33 9.47 -7.63
C ARG A 133 8.93 8.22 -7.04
N PHE A 134 9.90 8.39 -6.16
CA PHE A 134 10.58 7.30 -5.47
C PHE A 134 10.57 7.58 -3.97
N GLY A 135 10.58 6.51 -3.17
CA GLY A 135 10.65 6.64 -1.72
C GLY A 135 9.28 6.76 -1.09
N VAL A 136 9.23 7.44 0.05
CA VAL A 136 8.00 7.62 0.83
C VAL A 136 7.27 8.86 0.32
N SER A 137 6.12 8.65 -0.31
CA SER A 137 5.39 9.74 -0.96
C SER A 137 3.92 9.39 -1.15
N VAL A 138 3.15 10.36 -1.63
CA VAL A 138 1.80 10.15 -2.15
C VAL A 138 1.91 9.77 -3.61
N PHE A 139 1.07 8.82 -4.04
CA PHE A 139 1.06 8.31 -5.41
C PHE A 139 -0.38 8.18 -5.90
N ASP A 140 -0.56 8.23 -7.22
CA ASP A 140 -1.85 7.86 -7.83
C ASP A 140 -2.15 6.40 -7.56
N PHE A 141 -3.38 6.10 -7.15
CA PHE A 141 -3.85 4.72 -7.05
C PHE A 141 -4.46 4.30 -8.38
N LYS A 142 -3.86 3.30 -9.02
CA LYS A 142 -4.34 2.76 -10.30
C LYS A 142 -4.37 1.24 -10.23
N ILE A 143 -5.47 0.66 -10.67
CA ILE A 143 -5.62 -0.80 -10.76
C ILE A 143 -4.78 -1.35 -11.90
N ALA A 144 -4.82 -0.70 -13.07
CA ALA A 144 -4.00 -1.08 -14.22
C ALA A 144 -2.54 -0.78 -13.88
N GLY A 145 -1.78 -1.81 -13.62
CA GLY A 145 -0.39 -1.70 -13.21
C GLY A 145 0.54 -1.40 -14.37
N ARG A 146 1.84 -1.38 -14.06
CA ARG A 146 2.90 -1.30 -15.07
C ARG A 146 2.87 -2.54 -15.95
N LYS A 147 3.43 -2.43 -17.16
CA LYS A 147 3.62 -3.58 -18.03
C LYS A 147 4.47 -4.63 -17.33
N ALA A 148 4.21 -5.90 -17.65
CA ALA A 148 5.06 -6.99 -17.19
C ALA A 148 6.51 -6.74 -17.61
N PRO A 149 7.49 -7.08 -16.75
CA PRO A 149 8.90 -6.83 -17.06
C PRO A 149 9.40 -7.60 -18.28
N SER A 150 8.77 -8.72 -18.59
CA SER A 150 9.08 -9.46 -19.83
C SER A 150 7.87 -10.25 -20.31
N ALA A 151 7.89 -10.62 -21.58
CA ALA A 151 6.80 -11.38 -22.20
C ALA A 151 6.60 -12.70 -21.45
N GLY A 152 5.36 -13.01 -21.09
CA GLY A 152 5.01 -14.25 -20.39
C GLY A 152 5.15 -14.18 -18.88
N GLU A 153 5.72 -13.12 -18.31
CA GLU A 153 5.76 -12.95 -16.86
C GLU A 153 4.53 -12.19 -16.38
N PRO A 154 3.97 -12.56 -15.21
CA PRO A 154 2.88 -11.77 -14.64
C PRO A 154 3.38 -10.39 -14.23
N GLY A 155 2.71 -9.35 -14.65
CA GLY A 155 2.97 -7.98 -14.23
C GLY A 155 2.35 -7.70 -12.87
N PRO A 156 2.55 -6.47 -12.34
CA PRO A 156 1.92 -6.05 -11.10
C PRO A 156 0.39 -6.17 -11.17
N THR A 157 -0.20 -6.81 -10.17
CA THR A 157 -1.63 -7.03 -10.10
C THR A 157 -2.14 -6.53 -8.76
N PHE A 158 -3.13 -5.63 -8.80
CA PHE A 158 -3.83 -5.23 -7.58
C PHE A 158 -4.77 -6.38 -7.17
N VAL A 159 -4.54 -6.94 -5.98
CA VAL A 159 -5.31 -8.11 -5.52
C VAL A 159 -6.48 -7.75 -4.61
N GLY A 160 -6.42 -6.61 -3.94
CA GLY A 160 -7.52 -6.21 -3.08
C GLY A 160 -7.08 -5.26 -1.96
N TYR A 161 -8.01 -5.02 -1.05
CA TYR A 161 -7.80 -4.08 0.05
C TYR A 161 -8.43 -4.61 1.34
N ALA A 162 -8.06 -4.00 2.46
CA ALA A 162 -8.59 -4.40 3.75
C ALA A 162 -8.62 -3.23 4.72
N SER A 163 -9.63 -3.21 5.61
CA SER A 163 -9.57 -2.33 6.76
C SER A 163 -8.51 -2.85 7.74
N ILE A 164 -7.95 -1.96 8.54
CA ILE A 164 -6.86 -2.31 9.45
C ILE A 164 -7.43 -3.05 10.66
N PRO A 165 -6.98 -4.29 10.92
CA PRO A 165 -7.42 -5.00 12.13
C PRO A 165 -7.00 -4.27 13.40
N GLY A 166 -7.87 -4.28 14.40
CA GLY A 166 -7.55 -3.70 15.71
C GLY A 166 -7.84 -2.22 15.86
N LEU A 167 -8.34 -1.54 14.82
CA LEU A 167 -8.78 -0.15 14.96
C LEU A 167 -10.23 -0.04 15.44
N GLY A 168 -10.80 -1.14 15.89
CA GLY A 168 -12.10 -1.13 16.56
C GLY A 168 -13.22 -0.60 15.68
N GLY A 169 -14.41 -0.49 16.08
CA GLY A 169 -15.63 -0.11 15.39
C GLY A 169 -15.63 1.14 14.49
N GLU A 170 -14.55 1.44 13.90
CA GLU A 170 -14.42 2.58 12.97
C GLU A 170 -14.90 2.30 11.58
#